data_5d546cb6ef88d76ed058ad5ad8982e4f
#
_entry.id   5d546cb6ef88d76ed058ad5ad8982e4f
#
_cell.length_a   1.000
_cell.length_b   1.000
_cell.length_c   1.000
_cell.angle_alpha   90.00
_cell.angle_beta   90.00
_cell.angle_gamma   90.00
#
_symmetry.space_group_name_H-M   'P 1'
#
loop_
_entity.id
_entity.type
_entity.pdbx_description
1 polymer ?
#
loop_
_entity_poly.entity_id
_entity_poly.type
_entity_poly.pdbx_seq_one_letter_code
_entity_poly.pdbx_strand_id
1 'polypeptide(L)'
;MSLCDVHCHTERSACAEDVTLEWYVDIARNTDAVFTITDHSAQLYYPPDNRWAFWGDNPREVFDSCRDEGPARIASYIEDVRAVQTGGMLLGIELDIFIDGTVVCDEDRLGDFDLFLGVAHTFPALRAEADVEEVYDQFQTMVGHLAKLNIDALAHPFRPMRGKGYEISDDLIKWLVDIAGEYDFALEINSHSICRDEDIRMAKLAWEMGVELAVGTDSHRKAEFGDFSYHRE
;
A
#
# COMPACT_ATOMS: atom_id res chain seq x y z
N MET A 1 17.66 10.19 14.06
CA MET A 1 16.80 9.02 13.86
C MET A 1 16.91 8.65 12.38
N SER A 2 17.26 7.41 12.07
CA SER A 2 17.07 6.89 10.72
C SER A 2 15.57 6.65 10.53
N LEU A 3 14.98 7.20 9.48
CA LEU A 3 13.61 6.87 9.10
C LEU A 3 13.61 5.44 8.52
N CYS A 4 12.54 4.70 8.75
CA CYS A 4 12.26 3.44 8.09
C CYS A 4 11.38 3.74 6.87
N ASP A 5 11.77 3.28 5.70
CA ASP A 5 10.93 3.38 4.50
C ASP A 5 10.00 2.17 4.46
N VAL A 6 8.72 2.38 4.71
CA VAL A 6 7.77 1.27 4.79
C VAL A 6 7.19 0.86 3.44
N HIS A 7 7.52 1.58 2.33
CA HIS A 7 6.86 1.41 1.05
C HIS A 7 7.87 1.46 -0.11
N CYS A 8 8.28 0.28 -0.57
CA CYS A 8 9.24 0.12 -1.66
C CYS A 8 8.82 -0.99 -2.60
N HIS A 9 8.83 -0.72 -3.91
CA HIS A 9 8.53 -1.70 -4.96
C HIS A 9 9.78 -2.30 -5.57
N THR A 10 9.66 -3.51 -6.14
CA THR A 10 10.70 -4.15 -6.94
C THR A 10 10.20 -4.39 -8.38
N GLU A 11 11.03 -5.00 -9.23
CA GLU A 11 10.63 -5.46 -10.57
C GLU A 11 9.46 -6.44 -10.57
N ARG A 12 9.03 -6.91 -9.39
CA ARG A 12 7.84 -7.76 -9.25
C ARG A 12 6.56 -6.96 -9.42
N SER A 13 6.59 -5.68 -9.10
CA SER A 13 5.53 -4.72 -9.43
C SER A 13 5.74 -4.16 -10.83
N ALA A 14 4.72 -4.23 -11.68
CA ALA A 14 4.81 -3.80 -13.08
C ALA A 14 4.95 -2.28 -13.26
N CYS A 15 4.74 -1.50 -12.21
CA CYS A 15 4.95 -0.06 -12.15
C CYS A 15 6.40 0.33 -11.83
N ALA A 16 7.24 -0.59 -11.32
CA ALA A 16 8.64 -0.32 -11.04
C ALA A 16 9.44 -0.07 -12.34
N GLU A 17 10.33 0.93 -12.31
CA GLU A 17 11.06 1.34 -13.50
C GLU A 17 12.52 0.82 -13.51
N ASP A 18 13.31 1.14 -12.46
CA ASP A 18 14.72 0.77 -12.40
C ASP A 18 15.16 0.18 -11.05
N VAL A 19 14.21 -0.02 -10.13
CA VAL A 19 14.44 -0.71 -8.85
C VAL A 19 14.30 -2.22 -9.03
N THR A 20 15.15 -2.99 -8.36
CA THR A 20 15.13 -4.46 -8.37
C THR A 20 15.39 -5.02 -6.99
N LEU A 21 14.91 -6.23 -6.73
CA LEU A 21 15.20 -6.93 -5.47
C LEU A 21 16.72 -7.03 -5.21
N GLU A 22 17.50 -7.35 -6.25
CA GLU A 22 18.96 -7.42 -6.14
C GLU A 22 19.59 -6.08 -5.70
N TRP A 23 19.08 -4.97 -6.26
CA TRP A 23 19.56 -3.64 -5.88
C TRP A 23 19.26 -3.32 -4.40
N TYR A 24 18.06 -3.67 -3.91
CA TYR A 24 17.71 -3.49 -2.50
C TYR A 24 18.57 -4.37 -1.58
N VAL A 25 18.89 -5.59 -1.98
CA VAL A 25 19.82 -6.46 -1.26
C VAL A 25 21.20 -5.82 -1.15
N ASP A 26 21.69 -5.18 -2.22
CA ASP A 26 22.97 -4.45 -2.19
C ASP A 26 22.91 -3.23 -1.26
N ILE A 27 21.80 -2.48 -1.24
CA ILE A 27 21.59 -1.40 -0.26
C ILE A 27 21.62 -1.95 1.17
N ALA A 28 20.86 -3.00 1.46
CA ALA A 28 20.78 -3.59 2.80
C ALA A 28 22.14 -4.14 3.32
N ARG A 29 22.98 -4.62 2.40
CA ARG A 29 24.33 -5.11 2.74
C ARG A 29 25.35 -4.00 2.99
N ASN A 30 25.17 -2.85 2.36
CA ASN A 30 26.18 -1.78 2.35
C ASN A 30 25.79 -0.55 3.17
N THR A 31 24.58 -0.54 3.77
CA THR A 31 24.07 0.57 4.57
C THR A 31 23.34 0.07 5.81
N ASP A 32 23.06 0.97 6.74
CA ASP A 32 22.20 0.72 7.91
C ASP A 32 20.73 1.13 7.64
N ALA A 33 20.32 1.20 6.36
CA ALA A 33 18.95 1.53 6.00
C ALA A 33 17.97 0.45 6.48
N VAL A 34 16.84 0.89 7.01
CA VAL A 34 15.71 0.01 7.34
C VAL A 34 14.58 0.33 6.37
N PHE A 35 14.09 -0.68 5.69
CA PHE A 35 13.03 -0.52 4.69
C PHE A 35 12.26 -1.81 4.48
N THR A 36 11.06 -1.68 3.92
CA THR A 36 10.19 -2.82 3.63
C THR A 36 9.92 -2.91 2.13
N ILE A 37 10.12 -4.09 1.56
CA ILE A 37 9.68 -4.41 0.21
C ILE A 37 8.18 -4.72 0.27
N THR A 38 7.38 -3.95 -0.45
CA THR A 38 5.91 -3.99 -0.40
C THR A 38 5.30 -3.99 -1.80
N ASP A 39 5.69 -4.96 -2.61
CA ASP A 39 5.12 -5.10 -3.96
C ASP A 39 3.59 -5.27 -3.91
N HIS A 40 2.89 -4.78 -4.94
CA HIS A 40 1.43 -4.88 -5.05
C HIS A 40 0.95 -6.33 -5.06
N SER A 41 0.09 -6.69 -4.12
CA SER A 41 -0.46 -8.04 -4.04
C SER A 41 -1.21 -8.45 -5.31
N ALA A 42 -1.97 -7.53 -5.90
CA ALA A 42 -2.68 -7.79 -7.15
C ALA A 42 -1.74 -8.09 -8.32
N GLN A 43 -0.61 -7.37 -8.43
CA GLN A 43 0.35 -7.60 -9.52
C GLN A 43 1.17 -8.89 -9.33
N LEU A 44 1.33 -9.32 -8.08
CA LEU A 44 1.93 -10.61 -7.75
C LEU A 44 0.96 -11.77 -8.01
N TYR A 45 -0.32 -11.61 -7.63
CA TYR A 45 -1.35 -12.63 -7.72
C TYR A 45 -1.76 -12.94 -9.16
N TYR A 46 -1.90 -11.89 -10.00
CA TYR A 46 -2.29 -12.03 -11.39
C TYR A 46 -1.14 -12.53 -12.26
N PRO A 47 -1.41 -13.20 -13.41
CA PRO A 47 -0.38 -13.64 -14.31
C PRO A 47 0.38 -12.45 -14.92
N PRO A 48 1.65 -12.64 -15.34
CA PRO A 48 2.49 -11.55 -15.84
C PRO A 48 1.87 -10.73 -16.98
N ASP A 49 1.09 -11.37 -17.85
CA ASP A 49 0.42 -10.71 -18.98
C ASP A 49 -0.82 -9.89 -18.55
N ASN A 50 -1.26 -10.05 -17.29
CA ASN A 50 -2.48 -9.43 -16.77
C ASN A 50 -2.26 -8.68 -15.44
N ARG A 51 -1.04 -8.26 -15.12
CA ARG A 51 -0.71 -7.59 -13.85
C ARG A 51 -1.55 -6.33 -13.56
N TRP A 52 -2.03 -5.67 -14.61
CA TRP A 52 -2.87 -4.47 -14.50
C TRP A 52 -4.38 -4.74 -14.44
N ALA A 53 -4.79 -6.01 -14.48
CA ALA A 53 -6.21 -6.38 -14.54
C ALA A 53 -7.02 -5.93 -13.31
N PHE A 54 -6.38 -5.79 -12.14
CA PHE A 54 -7.04 -5.28 -10.93
C PHE A 54 -7.61 -3.88 -11.13
N TRP A 55 -6.94 -3.04 -11.89
CA TRP A 55 -7.36 -1.68 -12.22
C TRP A 55 -8.18 -1.58 -13.51
N GLY A 56 -8.38 -2.71 -14.20
CA GLY A 56 -9.13 -2.81 -15.44
C GLY A 56 -10.65 -2.94 -15.25
N ASP A 57 -11.34 -3.27 -16.35
CA ASP A 57 -12.81 -3.31 -16.39
C ASP A 57 -13.43 -4.49 -15.62
N ASN A 58 -12.75 -5.64 -15.61
CA ASN A 58 -13.28 -6.89 -15.04
C ASN A 58 -12.30 -7.53 -14.03
N PRO A 59 -11.88 -6.81 -12.96
CA PRO A 59 -10.85 -7.32 -12.04
C PRO A 59 -11.26 -8.61 -11.33
N ARG A 60 -12.54 -8.76 -11.00
CA ARG A 60 -13.06 -9.95 -10.31
C ARG A 60 -13.01 -11.20 -11.18
N GLU A 61 -13.36 -11.08 -12.46
CA GLU A 61 -13.31 -12.21 -13.38
C GLU A 61 -11.88 -12.74 -13.54
N VAL A 62 -10.91 -11.83 -13.66
CA VAL A 62 -9.49 -12.21 -13.73
C VAL A 62 -9.03 -12.83 -12.42
N PHE A 63 -9.41 -12.25 -11.27
CA PHE A 63 -9.11 -12.83 -9.96
C PHE A 63 -9.62 -14.26 -9.83
N ASP A 64 -10.91 -14.47 -10.16
CA ASP A 64 -11.53 -15.79 -10.08
C ASP A 64 -10.87 -16.82 -11.01
N SER A 65 -10.39 -16.39 -12.18
CA SER A 65 -9.64 -17.25 -13.12
C SER A 65 -8.23 -17.61 -12.62
N CYS A 66 -7.69 -16.89 -11.66
CA CYS A 66 -6.35 -17.09 -11.12
C CYS A 66 -6.32 -17.82 -9.77
N ARG A 67 -7.46 -18.26 -9.23
CA ARG A 67 -7.56 -18.83 -7.87
C ARG A 67 -6.64 -20.03 -7.62
N ASP A 68 -6.37 -20.82 -8.64
CA ASP A 68 -5.51 -22.01 -8.50
C ASP A 68 -4.01 -21.66 -8.55
N GLU A 69 -3.64 -20.58 -9.26
CA GLU A 69 -2.24 -20.24 -9.52
C GLU A 69 -1.77 -19.00 -8.74
N GLY A 70 -2.67 -18.09 -8.40
CA GLY A 70 -2.36 -16.86 -7.68
C GLY A 70 -1.66 -17.12 -6.35
N PRO A 71 -2.15 -18.04 -5.50
CA PRO A 71 -1.49 -18.42 -4.25
C PRO A 71 -0.06 -18.91 -4.44
N ALA A 72 0.20 -19.71 -5.47
CA ALA A 72 1.55 -20.19 -5.76
C ALA A 72 2.52 -19.06 -6.17
N ARG A 73 2.02 -18.03 -6.88
CA ARG A 73 2.83 -16.84 -7.21
C ARG A 73 3.18 -16.01 -5.98
N ILE A 74 2.23 -15.82 -5.06
CA ILE A 74 2.48 -15.17 -3.77
C ILE A 74 3.52 -15.96 -2.96
N ALA A 75 3.37 -17.30 -2.87
CA ALA A 75 4.33 -18.15 -2.19
C ALA A 75 5.74 -18.01 -2.78
N SER A 76 5.87 -18.03 -4.12
CA SER A 76 7.16 -17.83 -4.80
C SER A 76 7.77 -16.45 -4.49
N TYR A 77 6.96 -15.40 -4.44
CA TYR A 77 7.44 -14.07 -4.05
C TYR A 77 8.01 -14.05 -2.64
N ILE A 78 7.29 -14.63 -1.66
CA ILE A 78 7.74 -14.74 -0.28
C ILE A 78 9.07 -15.50 -0.20
N GLU A 79 9.16 -16.64 -0.86
CA GLU A 79 10.37 -17.48 -0.87
C GLU A 79 11.56 -16.74 -1.50
N ASP A 80 11.36 -16.06 -2.63
CA ASP A 80 12.41 -15.31 -3.31
C ASP A 80 12.97 -14.17 -2.45
N VAL A 81 12.10 -13.38 -1.80
CA VAL A 81 12.54 -12.28 -0.94
C VAL A 81 13.19 -12.79 0.33
N ARG A 82 12.61 -13.80 1.00
CA ARG A 82 13.18 -14.41 2.21
C ARG A 82 14.55 -15.05 1.98
N ALA A 83 14.77 -15.65 0.80
CA ALA A 83 16.05 -16.26 0.47
C ALA A 83 17.22 -15.26 0.40
N VAL A 84 16.94 -13.98 0.14
CA VAL A 84 17.96 -12.93 -0.02
C VAL A 84 17.87 -11.84 1.05
N GLN A 85 16.85 -11.88 1.90
CA GLN A 85 16.61 -10.89 2.96
C GLN A 85 17.83 -10.74 3.86
N THR A 86 18.27 -9.51 4.10
CA THR A 86 19.48 -9.21 4.86
C THR A 86 19.43 -7.79 5.45
N GLY A 87 20.26 -7.53 6.47
CA GLY A 87 20.38 -6.21 7.09
C GLY A 87 19.04 -5.70 7.65
N GLY A 88 18.70 -4.47 7.32
CA GLY A 88 17.45 -3.81 7.72
C GLY A 88 16.29 -3.99 6.73
N MET A 89 16.42 -4.88 5.74
CA MET A 89 15.37 -5.17 4.75
C MET A 89 14.29 -6.07 5.36
N LEU A 90 13.04 -5.66 5.25
CA LEU A 90 11.86 -6.42 5.68
C LEU A 90 11.04 -6.86 4.46
N LEU A 91 10.31 -7.96 4.60
CA LEU A 91 9.33 -8.44 3.63
C LEU A 91 7.95 -7.96 4.03
N GLY A 92 7.34 -7.12 3.23
CA GLY A 92 5.95 -6.70 3.37
C GLY A 92 5.16 -6.96 2.09
N ILE A 93 3.97 -6.42 2.07
CA ILE A 93 3.07 -6.45 0.91
C ILE A 93 2.18 -5.22 0.91
N GLU A 94 1.97 -4.62 -0.24
CA GLU A 94 0.90 -3.64 -0.45
C GLU A 94 -0.37 -4.39 -0.83
N LEU A 95 -1.28 -4.51 0.14
CA LEU A 95 -2.41 -5.44 0.11
C LEU A 95 -3.62 -4.83 -0.56
N ASP A 96 -3.91 -5.26 -1.78
CA ASP A 96 -5.12 -4.91 -2.51
C ASP A 96 -6.31 -5.75 -2.05
N ILE A 97 -7.47 -5.11 -1.94
CA ILE A 97 -8.74 -5.79 -1.64
C ILE A 97 -9.83 -5.33 -2.61
N PHE A 98 -10.87 -6.15 -2.76
CA PHE A 98 -12.12 -5.75 -3.39
C PHE A 98 -13.05 -5.04 -2.39
N ILE A 99 -14.06 -4.33 -2.92
CA ILE A 99 -15.05 -3.60 -2.11
C ILE A 99 -15.82 -4.51 -1.13
N ASP A 100 -15.93 -5.79 -1.40
CA ASP A 100 -16.56 -6.78 -0.52
C ASP A 100 -15.60 -7.35 0.54
N GLY A 101 -14.37 -6.83 0.63
CA GLY A 101 -13.35 -7.26 1.56
C GLY A 101 -12.53 -8.48 1.10
N THR A 102 -12.81 -9.04 -0.08
CA THR A 102 -11.99 -10.14 -0.62
C THR A 102 -10.56 -9.68 -0.85
N VAL A 103 -9.61 -10.35 -0.24
CA VAL A 103 -8.18 -10.05 -0.34
C VAL A 103 -7.59 -10.58 -1.65
N VAL A 104 -6.80 -9.77 -2.34
CA VAL A 104 -6.09 -10.21 -3.55
C VAL A 104 -4.71 -10.74 -3.15
N CYS A 105 -4.71 -11.83 -2.39
CA CYS A 105 -3.51 -12.48 -1.88
C CYS A 105 -3.84 -13.95 -1.56
N ASP A 106 -2.85 -14.71 -1.10
CA ASP A 106 -3.04 -15.97 -0.42
C ASP A 106 -3.26 -15.71 1.07
N GLU A 107 -4.49 -15.81 1.55
CA GLU A 107 -4.85 -15.50 2.93
C GLU A 107 -4.14 -16.41 3.94
N ASP A 108 -3.83 -17.66 3.57
CA ASP A 108 -3.11 -18.61 4.42
C ASP A 108 -1.63 -18.21 4.63
N ARG A 109 -1.10 -17.35 3.76
CA ARG A 109 0.29 -16.89 3.79
C ARG A 109 0.45 -15.46 4.34
N LEU A 110 -0.63 -14.80 4.75
CA LEU A 110 -0.54 -13.45 5.31
C LEU A 110 0.44 -13.39 6.50
N GLY A 111 0.45 -14.40 7.36
CA GLY A 111 1.38 -14.46 8.50
C GLY A 111 2.88 -14.60 8.16
N ASP A 112 3.22 -14.76 6.88
CA ASP A 112 4.61 -14.88 6.43
C ASP A 112 5.26 -13.50 6.12
N PHE A 113 4.48 -12.42 6.11
CA PHE A 113 4.98 -11.05 5.93
C PHE A 113 5.35 -10.40 7.26
N ASP A 114 6.32 -9.48 7.22
CA ASP A 114 6.76 -8.68 8.36
C ASP A 114 5.93 -7.39 8.50
N LEU A 115 5.25 -6.95 7.42
CA LEU A 115 4.47 -5.72 7.38
C LEU A 115 3.38 -5.78 6.31
N PHE A 116 2.19 -5.30 6.68
CA PHE A 116 1.04 -5.14 5.78
C PHE A 116 0.72 -3.67 5.56
N LEU A 117 0.90 -3.20 4.33
CA LEU A 117 0.30 -1.95 3.90
C LEU A 117 -1.07 -2.26 3.29
N GLY A 118 -2.15 -1.88 3.94
CA GLY A 118 -3.48 -1.93 3.34
C GLY A 118 -3.68 -0.80 2.34
N VAL A 119 -4.34 -1.05 1.22
CA VAL A 119 -4.56 -0.01 0.22
C VAL A 119 -5.94 -0.05 -0.41
N ALA A 120 -6.52 1.13 -0.63
CA ALA A 120 -7.79 1.31 -1.35
C ALA A 120 -7.55 1.92 -2.75
N HIS A 121 -6.79 1.23 -3.62
CA HIS A 121 -6.39 1.74 -4.94
C HIS A 121 -7.57 2.07 -5.85
N THR A 122 -8.60 1.24 -5.86
CA THR A 122 -9.74 1.38 -6.75
C THR A 122 -10.98 0.67 -6.21
N PHE A 123 -12.14 1.24 -6.49
CA PHE A 123 -13.44 0.69 -6.11
C PHE A 123 -14.52 1.18 -7.10
N PRO A 124 -15.70 0.54 -7.14
CA PRO A 124 -16.70 0.82 -8.16
C PRO A 124 -17.11 2.29 -8.30
N ALA A 125 -17.41 2.99 -7.20
CA ALA A 125 -17.80 4.40 -7.23
C ALA A 125 -16.68 5.30 -7.79
N LEU A 126 -15.43 5.04 -7.40
CA LEU A 126 -14.27 5.79 -7.90
C LEU A 126 -14.06 5.59 -9.41
N ARG A 127 -14.23 4.35 -9.90
CA ARG A 127 -14.13 4.04 -11.35
C ARG A 127 -15.27 4.66 -12.16
N ALA A 128 -16.46 4.67 -11.58
CA ALA A 128 -17.65 5.25 -12.21
C ALA A 128 -17.68 6.78 -12.15
N GLU A 129 -16.72 7.40 -11.43
CA GLU A 129 -16.72 8.85 -11.16
C GLU A 129 -18.06 9.31 -10.56
N ALA A 130 -18.56 8.51 -9.60
CA ALA A 130 -19.80 8.75 -8.88
C ALA A 130 -19.76 10.06 -8.06
N ASP A 131 -20.85 10.43 -7.43
CA ASP A 131 -20.85 11.56 -6.51
C ASP A 131 -19.92 11.33 -5.31
N VAL A 132 -19.53 12.41 -4.66
CA VAL A 132 -18.53 12.37 -3.58
C VAL A 132 -19.01 11.57 -2.37
N GLU A 133 -20.30 11.54 -2.10
CA GLU A 133 -20.87 10.79 -0.96
C GLU A 133 -20.71 9.28 -1.19
N GLU A 134 -21.04 8.79 -2.38
CA GLU A 134 -20.87 7.38 -2.74
C GLU A 134 -19.39 6.97 -2.76
N VAL A 135 -18.51 7.85 -3.25
CA VAL A 135 -17.06 7.62 -3.24
C VAL A 135 -16.53 7.49 -1.80
N TYR A 136 -16.96 8.37 -0.90
CA TYR A 136 -16.58 8.31 0.51
C TYR A 136 -17.11 7.05 1.20
N ASP A 137 -18.36 6.70 0.99
CA ASP A 137 -18.98 5.51 1.59
C ASP A 137 -18.24 4.23 1.18
N GLN A 138 -17.88 4.11 -0.09
CA GLN A 138 -17.13 2.94 -0.56
C GLN A 138 -15.67 2.95 -0.08
N PHE A 139 -15.01 4.10 -0.03
CA PHE A 139 -13.67 4.22 0.57
C PHE A 139 -13.69 3.80 2.04
N GLN A 140 -14.63 4.29 2.82
CA GLN A 140 -14.81 3.93 4.22
C GLN A 140 -15.10 2.44 4.40
N THR A 141 -15.89 1.85 3.52
CA THR A 141 -16.16 0.41 3.51
C THR A 141 -14.87 -0.38 3.31
N MET A 142 -14.02 -0.01 2.33
CA MET A 142 -12.76 -0.68 2.09
C MET A 142 -11.79 -0.54 3.26
N VAL A 143 -11.62 0.67 3.78
CA VAL A 143 -10.75 0.90 4.95
C VAL A 143 -11.25 0.10 6.16
N GLY A 144 -12.58 0.00 6.36
CA GLY A 144 -13.17 -0.82 7.40
C GLY A 144 -12.90 -2.33 7.24
N HIS A 145 -12.78 -2.82 6.00
CA HIS A 145 -12.34 -4.21 5.75
C HIS A 145 -10.84 -4.37 6.04
N LEU A 146 -10.00 -3.45 5.57
CA LEU A 146 -8.55 -3.47 5.82
C LEU A 146 -8.22 -3.43 7.31
N ALA A 147 -8.88 -2.55 8.08
CA ALA A 147 -8.72 -2.44 9.51
C ALA A 147 -8.95 -3.79 10.24
N LYS A 148 -9.95 -4.57 9.81
CA LYS A 148 -10.24 -5.90 10.38
C LYS A 148 -9.21 -6.97 10.02
N LEU A 149 -8.37 -6.73 9.01
CA LEU A 149 -7.25 -7.60 8.64
C LEU A 149 -6.00 -7.34 9.49
N ASN A 150 -6.07 -6.38 10.43
CA ASN A 150 -4.95 -5.93 11.27
C ASN A 150 -3.75 -5.47 10.39
N ILE A 151 -4.00 -4.57 9.45
CA ILE A 151 -2.93 -3.93 8.69
C ILE A 151 -2.03 -3.10 9.61
N ASP A 152 -0.74 -2.99 9.29
CA ASP A 152 0.20 -2.15 10.05
C ASP A 152 0.07 -0.68 9.67
N ALA A 153 -0.21 -0.39 8.40
CA ALA A 153 -0.46 0.98 7.93
C ALA A 153 -1.42 1.00 6.73
N LEU A 154 -2.12 2.13 6.55
CA LEU A 154 -2.90 2.42 5.36
C LEU A 154 -2.06 3.27 4.40
N ALA A 155 -1.77 2.72 3.22
CA ALA A 155 -0.97 3.36 2.19
C ALA A 155 -1.72 4.54 1.53
N HIS A 156 -0.99 5.66 1.33
CA HIS A 156 -1.42 6.86 0.59
C HIS A 156 -2.94 7.08 0.49
N PRO A 157 -3.64 7.29 1.62
CA PRO A 157 -5.10 7.16 1.71
C PRO A 157 -5.88 8.08 0.75
N PHE A 158 -5.31 9.24 0.40
CA PHE A 158 -6.02 10.24 -0.42
C PHE A 158 -5.71 10.16 -1.92
N ARG A 159 -4.62 9.47 -2.31
CA ARG A 159 -4.16 9.37 -3.70
C ARG A 159 -5.25 9.00 -4.70
N PRO A 160 -6.05 7.93 -4.48
CA PRO A 160 -7.01 7.49 -5.49
C PRO A 160 -8.09 8.53 -5.75
N MET A 161 -8.62 9.15 -4.70
CA MET A 161 -9.65 10.18 -4.79
C MET A 161 -9.11 11.49 -5.36
N ARG A 162 -7.93 11.94 -4.90
CA ARG A 162 -7.26 13.15 -5.41
C ARG A 162 -6.88 13.01 -6.89
N GLY A 163 -6.42 11.82 -7.30
CA GLY A 163 -6.13 11.50 -8.70
C GLY A 163 -7.33 11.61 -9.64
N LYS A 164 -8.54 11.51 -9.11
CA LYS A 164 -9.82 11.71 -9.82
C LYS A 164 -10.43 13.10 -9.60
N GLY A 165 -9.76 13.98 -8.87
CA GLY A 165 -10.20 15.36 -8.64
C GLY A 165 -11.22 15.56 -7.52
N TYR A 166 -11.46 14.52 -6.68
CA TYR A 166 -12.30 14.68 -5.49
C TYR A 166 -11.57 15.51 -4.43
N GLU A 167 -12.29 16.42 -3.79
CA GLU A 167 -11.81 17.11 -2.59
C GLU A 167 -11.87 16.17 -1.40
N ILE A 168 -11.01 16.37 -0.42
CA ILE A 168 -10.99 15.58 0.82
C ILE A 168 -11.47 16.47 1.96
N SER A 169 -12.63 16.12 2.52
CA SER A 169 -13.22 16.89 3.62
C SER A 169 -12.52 16.64 4.95
N ASP A 170 -12.62 17.60 5.87
CA ASP A 170 -12.13 17.44 7.23
C ASP A 170 -12.87 16.31 7.97
N ASP A 171 -14.14 16.07 7.66
CA ASP A 171 -14.92 14.98 8.24
C ASP A 171 -14.38 13.61 7.81
N LEU A 172 -13.97 13.46 6.55
CA LEU A 172 -13.36 12.20 6.07
C LEU A 172 -11.99 11.99 6.73
N ILE A 173 -11.17 13.04 6.85
CA ILE A 173 -9.87 12.97 7.54
C ILE A 173 -10.08 12.57 9.00
N LYS A 174 -11.02 13.21 9.68
CA LYS A 174 -11.32 12.88 11.06
C LYS A 174 -11.76 11.43 11.22
N TRP A 175 -12.69 10.96 10.39
CA TRP A 175 -13.12 9.57 10.40
C TRP A 175 -11.95 8.61 10.19
N LEU A 176 -11.03 8.94 9.27
CA LEU A 176 -9.85 8.11 8.98
C LEU A 176 -8.91 8.02 10.19
N VAL A 177 -8.65 9.13 10.86
CA VAL A 177 -7.82 9.14 12.07
C VAL A 177 -8.52 8.41 13.22
N ASP A 178 -9.84 8.57 13.39
CA ASP A 178 -10.62 7.84 14.39
C ASP A 178 -10.52 6.32 14.21
N ILE A 179 -10.73 5.81 12.99
CA ILE A 179 -10.66 4.36 12.72
C ILE A 179 -9.23 3.82 12.83
N ALA A 180 -8.21 4.60 12.44
CA ALA A 180 -6.83 4.23 12.63
C ALA A 180 -6.47 4.06 14.11
N GLY A 181 -6.95 4.96 14.97
CA GLY A 181 -6.78 4.84 16.42
C GLY A 181 -7.60 3.71 17.04
N GLU A 182 -8.78 3.40 16.51
CA GLU A 182 -9.62 2.29 16.99
C GLU A 182 -9.00 0.92 16.73
N TYR A 183 -8.40 0.74 15.54
CA TYR A 183 -7.86 -0.53 15.08
C TYR A 183 -6.33 -0.63 15.16
N ASP A 184 -5.65 0.41 15.68
CA ASP A 184 -4.20 0.44 15.94
C ASP A 184 -3.35 0.23 14.67
N PHE A 185 -3.63 1.00 13.61
CA PHE A 185 -2.81 1.03 12.41
C PHE A 185 -2.30 2.45 12.10
N ALA A 186 -1.13 2.54 11.49
CA ALA A 186 -0.54 3.82 11.11
C ALA A 186 -1.17 4.40 9.82
N LEU A 187 -1.10 5.72 9.65
CA LEU A 187 -1.48 6.41 8.43
C LEU A 187 -0.22 6.83 7.65
N GLU A 188 -0.13 6.43 6.39
CA GLU A 188 1.06 6.73 5.59
C GLU A 188 1.04 8.18 5.09
N ILE A 189 2.19 8.85 5.27
CA ILE A 189 2.59 10.02 4.50
C ILE A 189 3.48 9.51 3.37
N ASN A 190 3.07 9.73 2.12
CA ASN A 190 3.67 9.13 0.94
C ASN A 190 4.29 10.20 0.03
N SER A 191 5.58 10.06 -0.32
CA SER A 191 6.27 11.08 -1.12
C SER A 191 6.14 10.91 -2.62
N HIS A 192 5.75 9.72 -3.12
CA HIS A 192 5.45 9.53 -4.53
C HIS A 192 4.08 10.13 -4.92
N SER A 193 3.12 10.08 -4.00
CA SER A 193 1.73 10.50 -4.23
C SER A 193 1.36 11.69 -3.34
N ILE A 194 1.98 12.82 -3.62
CA ILE A 194 1.90 14.04 -2.81
C ILE A 194 0.46 14.59 -2.74
N CYS A 195 -0.15 14.51 -1.56
CA CYS A 195 -1.42 15.13 -1.20
C CYS A 195 -1.20 16.13 -0.05
N ARG A 196 -0.34 17.14 -0.29
CA ARG A 196 0.28 17.95 0.76
C ARG A 196 -0.69 18.54 1.77
N ASP A 197 -1.78 19.15 1.32
CA ASP A 197 -2.72 19.82 2.21
C ASP A 197 -3.49 18.81 3.07
N GLU A 198 -3.85 17.69 2.48
CA GLU A 198 -4.53 16.57 3.14
C GLU A 198 -3.59 15.89 4.14
N ASP A 199 -2.35 15.61 3.72
CA ASP A 199 -1.32 14.97 4.56
C ASP A 199 -1.00 15.83 5.78
N ILE A 200 -0.88 17.15 5.64
CA ILE A 200 -0.65 18.07 6.77
C ILE A 200 -1.85 18.07 7.74
N ARG A 201 -3.09 18.11 7.21
CA ARG A 201 -4.30 18.08 8.06
C ARG A 201 -4.40 16.75 8.81
N MET A 202 -4.18 15.64 8.11
CA MET A 202 -4.18 14.30 8.68
C MET A 202 -3.09 14.14 9.74
N ALA A 203 -1.85 14.52 9.44
CA ALA A 203 -0.73 14.40 10.36
C ALA A 203 -0.92 15.20 11.66
N LYS A 204 -1.46 16.42 11.56
CA LYS A 204 -1.77 17.23 12.75
C LYS A 204 -2.80 16.56 13.62
N LEU A 205 -3.90 16.09 13.04
CA LEU A 205 -4.96 15.43 13.78
C LEU A 205 -4.49 14.10 14.38
N ALA A 206 -3.74 13.29 13.63
CA ALA A 206 -3.16 12.04 14.10
C ALA A 206 -2.23 12.28 15.30
N TRP A 207 -1.38 13.30 15.22
CA TRP A 207 -0.52 13.70 16.35
C TRP A 207 -1.33 14.09 17.60
N GLU A 208 -2.38 14.89 17.44
CA GLU A 208 -3.25 15.31 18.56
C GLU A 208 -3.98 14.13 19.21
N MET A 209 -4.32 13.11 18.41
CA MET A 209 -5.06 11.92 18.85
C MET A 209 -4.14 10.75 19.25
N GLY A 210 -2.82 10.86 19.04
CA GLY A 210 -1.87 9.81 19.37
C GLY A 210 -1.89 8.63 18.38
N VAL A 211 -2.34 8.85 17.15
CA VAL A 211 -2.30 7.87 16.05
C VAL A 211 -0.94 7.90 15.39
N GLU A 212 -0.38 6.73 15.10
CA GLU A 212 0.93 6.61 14.47
C GLU A 212 0.90 7.02 12.99
N LEU A 213 2.03 7.58 12.52
CA LEU A 213 2.27 7.89 11.12
C LEU A 213 3.37 6.99 10.57
N ALA A 214 3.14 6.43 9.40
CA ALA A 214 4.14 5.72 8.62
C ALA A 214 4.76 6.65 7.56
N VAL A 215 5.99 6.36 7.17
CA VAL A 215 6.74 7.12 6.17
C VAL A 215 7.07 6.18 5.01
N GLY A 216 6.53 6.45 3.83
CA GLY A 216 6.75 5.68 2.63
C GLY A 216 7.22 6.54 1.47
N THR A 217 8.27 6.10 0.77
CA THR A 217 8.66 6.76 -0.50
C THR A 217 7.86 6.23 -1.67
N ASP A 218 7.27 5.03 -1.55
CA ASP A 218 6.55 4.34 -2.63
C ASP A 218 7.45 4.29 -3.89
N SER A 219 8.69 3.85 -3.64
CA SER A 219 9.77 4.00 -4.62
C SER A 219 9.61 3.02 -5.77
N HIS A 220 9.45 3.58 -6.96
CA HIS A 220 9.44 2.90 -8.25
C HIS A 220 10.75 3.11 -9.01
N ARG A 221 11.55 4.08 -8.56
CA ARG A 221 12.87 4.45 -9.10
C ARG A 221 13.90 4.51 -7.99
N LYS A 222 15.14 4.19 -8.32
CA LYS A 222 16.28 4.30 -7.38
C LYS A 222 16.44 5.68 -6.78
N ALA A 223 16.10 6.73 -7.52
CA ALA A 223 16.20 8.11 -7.06
C ALA A 223 15.15 8.49 -6.00
N GLU A 224 14.07 7.72 -5.88
CA GLU A 224 12.97 7.96 -4.92
C GLU A 224 13.26 7.31 -3.57
N PHE A 225 13.96 6.19 -3.57
CA PHE A 225 14.28 5.43 -2.35
C PHE A 225 15.05 6.28 -1.34
N GLY A 226 14.49 6.38 -0.13
CA GLY A 226 15.12 7.13 0.97
C GLY A 226 15.11 8.66 0.78
N ASP A 227 14.42 9.18 -0.24
CA ASP A 227 14.19 10.62 -0.36
C ASP A 227 13.03 11.05 0.56
N PHE A 228 13.37 11.35 1.79
CA PHE A 228 12.43 11.84 2.79
C PHE A 228 12.33 13.38 2.83
N SER A 229 12.67 14.07 1.76
CA SER A 229 12.58 15.54 1.73
C SER A 229 11.16 16.05 2.00
N TYR A 230 10.17 15.40 1.37
CA TYR A 230 8.75 15.70 1.58
C TYR A 230 8.30 15.53 3.04
N HIS A 231 8.75 14.47 3.71
CA HIS A 231 8.35 14.14 5.08
C HIS A 231 8.97 15.06 6.15
N ARG A 232 9.93 15.92 5.78
CA ARG A 232 10.59 16.85 6.68
C ARG A 232 10.01 18.26 6.65
N GLU A 233 9.09 18.51 5.74
CA GLU A 233 8.42 19.81 5.57
C GLU A 233 7.18 19.93 6.48
#